data_66cfbbb7d43463c968b5bcfbfcb22a35
#
_entry.id   66cfbbb7d43463c968b5bcfbfcb22a35
#
_cell.length_a   1.000
_cell.length_b   1.000
_cell.length_c   1.000
_cell.angle_alpha   90.00
_cell.angle_beta   90.00
_cell.angle_gamma   90.00
#
_symmetry.space_group_name_H-M   'P 1'
#
loop_
_entity.id
_entity.type
_entity.pdbx_description
1 polymer ?
#
loop_
_entity_poly.entity_id
_entity_poly.type
_entity_poly.pdbx_seq_one_letter_code
_entity_poly.pdbx_strand_id
1 'polypeptide(L)'
;MLDIMLPFWGEPRYLYETVEAVLRQTDERWRLTVVDDCYPDPKVPEYFERLGHPQVTYIRNEENLGITANYERCIEMASADLVMLLGCDDIMQPDYVARVLTLHEKFPQADILQPGVQIIDSQGRAVSTLTDSIKRVVMPRTRQPLLLSGEELAASLLKADWLYWPSLTFRREALVSTPFRPGFPIIQDLALVIDIIAAGGSLLLDPHMCFSYRRHEESASSTSLFDGRRFAGERTYFALAARIMRRNGWHRAARAAKRHTISRAHALSLLPTALRRQDSTAVRTLTTHILAR
;
A
#
# COMPACT_ATOMS: atom_id res chain seq x y z
N MET A 1 9.78 7.59 -17.61
CA MET A 1 9.49 6.13 -17.66
C MET A 1 9.01 5.71 -16.28
N LEU A 2 7.97 4.87 -16.20
CA LEU A 2 7.47 4.28 -14.95
C LEU A 2 7.77 2.78 -14.95
N ASP A 3 8.50 2.27 -13.95
CA ASP A 3 8.59 0.85 -13.67
C ASP A 3 7.40 0.42 -12.80
N ILE A 4 6.55 -0.44 -13.34
CA ILE A 4 5.43 -1.06 -12.65
C ILE A 4 5.92 -2.44 -12.19
N MET A 5 6.19 -2.57 -10.90
CA MET A 5 6.61 -3.80 -10.28
C MET A 5 5.40 -4.46 -9.63
N LEU A 6 5.09 -5.69 -10.03
CA LEU A 6 3.92 -6.42 -9.57
C LEU A 6 4.36 -7.70 -8.85
N PRO A 7 4.54 -7.64 -7.52
CA PRO A 7 4.76 -8.85 -6.72
C PRO A 7 3.49 -9.70 -6.72
N PHE A 8 3.60 -10.97 -7.10
CA PHE A 8 2.45 -11.84 -7.25
C PHE A 8 2.47 -13.03 -6.27
N TRP A 9 1.42 -13.10 -5.48
CA TRP A 9 0.95 -14.27 -4.75
C TRP A 9 -0.53 -14.07 -4.45
N GLY A 10 -1.41 -14.68 -5.24
CA GLY A 10 -2.85 -14.48 -5.09
C GLY A 10 -3.67 -15.16 -6.18
N GLU A 11 -4.91 -14.76 -6.34
CA GLU A 11 -5.84 -15.32 -7.33
C GLU A 11 -5.45 -14.94 -8.76
N PRO A 12 -5.11 -15.90 -9.65
CA PRO A 12 -4.64 -15.61 -11.00
C PRO A 12 -5.60 -14.79 -11.85
N ARG A 13 -6.90 -14.91 -11.62
CA ARG A 13 -7.91 -14.12 -12.34
C ARG A 13 -7.67 -12.62 -12.14
N TYR A 14 -7.40 -12.19 -10.91
CA TYR A 14 -7.13 -10.79 -10.63
C TYR A 14 -5.81 -10.32 -11.25
N LEU A 15 -4.78 -11.17 -11.18
CA LEU A 15 -3.50 -10.90 -11.85
C LEU A 15 -3.71 -10.59 -13.34
N TYR A 16 -4.49 -11.41 -14.04
CA TYR A 16 -4.74 -11.20 -15.47
C TYR A 16 -5.50 -9.89 -15.73
N GLU A 17 -6.54 -9.59 -14.93
CA GLU A 17 -7.26 -8.32 -15.01
C GLU A 17 -6.33 -7.11 -14.77
N THR A 18 -5.41 -7.22 -13.80
CA THR A 18 -4.41 -6.18 -13.49
C THR A 18 -3.44 -5.98 -14.65
N VAL A 19 -2.89 -7.07 -15.20
CA VAL A 19 -1.98 -7.02 -16.37
C VAL A 19 -2.68 -6.37 -17.58
N GLU A 20 -3.91 -6.79 -17.88
CA GLU A 20 -4.69 -6.18 -18.95
C GLU A 20 -4.95 -4.69 -18.73
N ALA A 21 -5.13 -4.24 -17.48
CA ALA A 21 -5.29 -2.83 -17.18
C ALA A 21 -4.00 -2.02 -17.44
N VAL A 22 -2.83 -2.63 -17.18
CA VAL A 22 -1.53 -2.04 -17.55
C VAL A 22 -1.38 -1.95 -19.07
N LEU A 23 -1.73 -2.99 -19.80
CA LEU A 23 -1.66 -3.01 -21.28
C LEU A 23 -2.58 -1.97 -21.93
N ARG A 24 -3.63 -1.52 -21.25
CA ARG A 24 -4.57 -0.48 -21.75
C ARG A 24 -4.16 0.94 -21.39
N GLN A 25 -2.96 1.17 -20.86
CA GLN A 25 -2.50 2.53 -20.55
C GLN A 25 -2.35 3.37 -21.82
N THR A 26 -2.81 4.62 -21.76
CA THR A 26 -2.78 5.56 -22.90
C THR A 26 -1.40 6.17 -23.15
N ASP A 27 -0.52 6.15 -22.16
CA ASP A 27 0.88 6.56 -22.28
C ASP A 27 1.76 5.30 -22.21
N GLU A 28 2.58 5.08 -23.23
CA GLU A 28 3.40 3.87 -23.39
C GLU A 28 4.74 3.93 -22.61
N ARG A 29 5.01 4.98 -21.85
CA ARG A 29 6.25 5.16 -21.11
C ARG A 29 6.26 4.36 -19.79
N TRP A 30 5.95 3.06 -19.85
CA TRP A 30 5.97 2.13 -18.72
C TRP A 30 6.71 0.83 -19.07
N ARG A 31 7.11 0.10 -18.06
CA ARG A 31 7.51 -1.32 -18.12
C ARG A 31 6.85 -2.06 -16.97
N LEU A 32 6.32 -3.25 -17.24
CA LEU A 32 5.74 -4.13 -16.23
C LEU A 32 6.70 -5.28 -15.95
N THR A 33 7.07 -5.46 -14.68
CA THR A 33 7.77 -6.67 -14.21
C THR A 33 6.89 -7.38 -13.19
N VAL A 34 6.44 -8.57 -13.53
CA VAL A 34 5.70 -9.46 -12.62
C VAL A 34 6.69 -10.37 -11.92
N VAL A 35 6.74 -10.32 -10.59
CA VAL A 35 7.60 -11.18 -9.77
C VAL A 35 6.73 -12.18 -9.03
N ASP A 36 6.62 -13.37 -9.61
CA ASP A 36 5.83 -14.49 -9.09
C ASP A 36 6.59 -15.17 -7.93
N ASP A 37 5.99 -15.14 -6.75
CA ASP A 37 6.59 -15.70 -5.52
C ASP A 37 6.41 -17.23 -5.44
N CYS A 38 6.68 -17.95 -6.53
CA CYS A 38 6.54 -19.39 -6.67
C CYS A 38 5.09 -19.89 -6.52
N TYR A 39 4.13 -19.17 -7.09
CA TYR A 39 2.71 -19.55 -7.02
C TYR A 39 2.46 -20.93 -7.67
N PRO A 40 1.68 -21.85 -7.06
CA PRO A 40 1.64 -23.25 -7.48
C PRO A 40 0.89 -23.53 -8.78
N ASP A 41 0.13 -22.59 -9.36
CA ASP A 41 -0.64 -22.80 -10.59
C ASP A 41 0.25 -22.66 -11.85
N PRO A 42 0.47 -23.73 -12.63
CA PRO A 42 1.28 -23.69 -13.86
C PRO A 42 0.66 -22.83 -14.97
N LYS A 43 -0.61 -22.47 -14.89
CA LYS A 43 -1.26 -21.60 -15.87
C LYS A 43 -0.73 -20.16 -15.81
N VAL A 44 -0.14 -19.75 -14.69
CA VAL A 44 0.41 -18.40 -14.55
C VAL A 44 1.62 -18.20 -15.47
N PRO A 45 2.70 -19.00 -15.42
CA PRO A 45 3.79 -18.87 -16.39
C PRO A 45 3.32 -19.06 -17.84
N GLU A 46 2.44 -20.02 -18.12
CA GLU A 46 1.88 -20.24 -19.47
C GLU A 46 1.14 -19.02 -20.03
N TYR A 47 0.48 -18.24 -19.16
CA TYR A 47 -0.18 -17.00 -19.57
C TYR A 47 0.84 -15.97 -20.06
N PHE A 48 1.95 -15.75 -19.34
CA PHE A 48 2.97 -14.78 -19.71
C PHE A 48 3.78 -15.21 -20.94
N GLU A 49 4.04 -16.52 -21.11
CA GLU A 49 4.63 -17.06 -22.32
C GLU A 49 3.79 -16.77 -23.57
N ARG A 50 2.48 -16.94 -23.47
CA ARG A 50 1.53 -16.63 -24.57
C ARG A 50 1.36 -15.13 -24.79
N LEU A 51 1.43 -14.31 -23.73
CA LEU A 51 1.29 -12.87 -23.82
C LEU A 51 2.39 -12.25 -24.68
N GLY A 52 3.64 -12.65 -24.49
CA GLY A 52 4.78 -12.26 -25.33
C GLY A 52 4.93 -10.76 -25.57
N HIS A 53 4.48 -9.91 -24.65
CA HIS A 53 4.48 -8.46 -24.84
C HIS A 53 5.86 -7.86 -24.53
N PRO A 54 6.44 -7.00 -25.39
CA PRO A 54 7.83 -6.53 -25.26
C PRO A 54 8.09 -5.68 -24.01
N GLN A 55 7.08 -5.06 -23.42
CA GLN A 55 7.18 -4.24 -22.20
C GLN A 55 6.82 -5.03 -20.92
N VAL A 56 6.50 -6.32 -21.04
CA VAL A 56 6.14 -7.17 -19.90
C VAL A 56 7.21 -8.21 -19.68
N THR A 57 7.77 -8.22 -18.47
CA THR A 57 8.73 -9.24 -18.02
C THR A 57 8.07 -10.08 -16.93
N TYR A 58 8.13 -11.39 -17.05
CA TYR A 58 7.68 -12.32 -16.00
C TYR A 58 8.90 -13.04 -15.42
N ILE A 59 9.00 -13.01 -14.10
CA ILE A 59 10.07 -13.69 -13.35
C ILE A 59 9.41 -14.47 -12.23
N ARG A 60 9.83 -15.75 -12.09
CA ARG A 60 9.36 -16.60 -11.02
C ARG A 60 10.47 -16.87 -10.02
N ASN A 61 10.17 -16.76 -8.73
CA ASN A 61 11.06 -17.16 -7.65
C ASN A 61 11.19 -18.68 -7.61
N GLU A 62 12.33 -19.20 -7.18
CA GLU A 62 12.53 -20.64 -6.99
C GLU A 62 11.69 -21.20 -5.85
N GLU A 63 11.43 -20.37 -4.83
CA GLU A 63 10.62 -20.68 -3.66
C GLU A 63 9.78 -19.46 -3.24
N ASN A 64 8.80 -19.67 -2.37
CA ASN A 64 8.01 -18.57 -1.80
C ASN A 64 8.84 -17.82 -0.75
N LEU A 65 9.23 -16.59 -1.08
CA LEU A 65 10.03 -15.71 -0.22
C LEU A 65 9.17 -14.96 0.81
N GLY A 66 7.88 -14.88 0.58
CA GLY A 66 6.93 -14.08 1.34
C GLY A 66 6.89 -12.61 0.91
N ILE A 67 5.81 -11.94 1.34
CA ILE A 67 5.41 -10.62 0.83
C ILE A 67 6.53 -9.56 0.90
N THR A 68 7.24 -9.45 2.02
CA THR A 68 8.26 -8.40 2.21
C THR A 68 9.47 -8.65 1.30
N ALA A 69 10.02 -9.87 1.29
CA ALA A 69 11.17 -10.19 0.45
C ALA A 69 10.84 -10.10 -1.05
N ASN A 70 9.61 -10.43 -1.44
CA ASN A 70 9.18 -10.26 -2.83
C ASN A 70 9.05 -8.77 -3.21
N TYR A 71 8.60 -7.89 -2.30
CA TYR A 71 8.66 -6.43 -2.51
C TYR A 71 10.09 -5.92 -2.62
N GLU A 72 11.01 -6.36 -1.74
CA GLU A 72 12.43 -5.99 -1.79
C GLU A 72 13.04 -6.38 -3.14
N ARG A 73 12.78 -7.59 -3.61
CA ARG A 73 13.21 -8.06 -4.93
C ARG A 73 12.67 -7.18 -6.07
N CYS A 74 11.40 -6.78 -6.00
CA CYS A 74 10.83 -5.82 -6.96
C CYS A 74 11.59 -4.50 -6.97
N ILE A 75 11.91 -3.94 -5.80
CA ILE A 75 12.65 -2.67 -5.69
C ILE A 75 14.06 -2.80 -6.24
N GLU A 76 14.77 -3.90 -5.96
CA GLU A 76 16.12 -4.16 -6.47
C GLU A 76 16.17 -4.22 -8.00
N MET A 77 15.13 -4.76 -8.62
CA MET A 77 15.04 -4.90 -10.08
C MET A 77 14.59 -3.61 -10.78
N ALA A 78 13.96 -2.69 -10.08
CA ALA A 78 13.50 -1.43 -10.65
C ALA A 78 14.69 -0.54 -11.04
N SER A 79 14.60 0.10 -12.21
CA SER A 79 15.70 0.92 -12.77
C SER A 79 15.25 2.30 -13.29
N ALA A 80 13.94 2.51 -13.49
CA ALA A 80 13.40 3.81 -13.87
C ALA A 80 13.37 4.79 -12.68
N ASP A 81 13.30 6.09 -12.95
CA ASP A 81 13.22 7.13 -11.91
C ASP A 81 11.96 7.03 -11.05
N LEU A 82 10.89 6.53 -11.64
CA LEU A 82 9.62 6.28 -10.96
C LEU A 82 9.33 4.79 -10.87
N VAL A 83 8.89 4.35 -9.70
CA VAL A 83 8.57 2.96 -9.39
C VAL A 83 7.21 2.88 -8.72
N MET A 84 6.37 1.97 -9.19
CA MET A 84 5.12 1.60 -8.57
C MET A 84 5.19 0.14 -8.10
N LEU A 85 4.71 -0.12 -6.89
CA LEU A 85 4.54 -1.48 -6.36
C LEU A 85 3.06 -1.85 -6.46
N LEU A 86 2.64 -2.31 -7.63
CA LEU A 86 1.23 -2.57 -7.97
C LEU A 86 0.72 -3.83 -7.27
N GLY A 87 -0.47 -3.75 -6.66
CA GLY A 87 -1.17 -4.93 -6.16
C GLY A 87 -1.65 -5.83 -7.31
N CYS A 88 -1.54 -7.14 -7.13
CA CYS A 88 -1.93 -8.10 -8.16
C CYS A 88 -3.45 -8.28 -8.34
N ASP A 89 -4.24 -7.51 -7.63
CA ASP A 89 -5.71 -7.52 -7.61
C ASP A 89 -6.34 -6.17 -7.91
N ASP A 90 -5.52 -5.14 -8.15
CA ASP A 90 -5.95 -3.76 -8.37
C ASP A 90 -5.99 -3.38 -9.86
N ILE A 91 -6.68 -2.28 -10.16
CA ILE A 91 -6.86 -1.83 -11.55
C ILE A 91 -6.36 -0.39 -11.73
N MET A 92 -5.34 -0.23 -12.57
CA MET A 92 -4.94 1.09 -13.07
C MET A 92 -5.95 1.57 -14.12
N GLN A 93 -6.47 2.79 -13.96
CA GLN A 93 -7.29 3.38 -15.03
C GLN A 93 -6.40 3.75 -16.23
N PRO A 94 -6.95 3.85 -17.45
CA PRO A 94 -6.16 4.01 -18.67
C PRO A 94 -5.21 5.22 -18.69
N ASP A 95 -5.49 6.24 -17.90
CA ASP A 95 -4.72 7.49 -17.84
C ASP A 95 -3.75 7.58 -16.64
N TYR A 96 -3.58 6.49 -15.88
CA TYR A 96 -2.72 6.48 -14.68
C TYR A 96 -1.28 6.86 -15.00
N VAL A 97 -0.65 6.20 -15.99
CA VAL A 97 0.75 6.45 -16.36
C VAL A 97 0.94 7.89 -16.85
N ALA A 98 0.08 8.36 -17.76
CA ALA A 98 0.11 9.74 -18.26
C ALA A 98 -0.01 10.75 -17.12
N ARG A 99 -0.91 10.49 -16.16
CA ARG A 99 -1.14 11.38 -15.02
C ARG A 99 0.06 11.44 -14.10
N VAL A 100 0.63 10.31 -13.71
CA VAL A 100 1.79 10.21 -12.81
C VAL A 100 3.02 10.89 -13.44
N LEU A 101 3.30 10.65 -14.72
CA LEU A 101 4.42 11.29 -15.41
C LEU A 101 4.25 12.82 -15.49
N THR A 102 3.03 13.29 -15.81
CA THR A 102 2.72 14.74 -15.82
C THR A 102 2.89 15.37 -14.44
N LEU A 103 2.49 14.67 -13.38
CA LEU A 103 2.65 15.15 -11.99
C LEU A 103 4.13 15.19 -11.60
N HIS A 104 4.91 14.18 -11.95
CA HIS A 104 6.34 14.15 -11.68
C HIS A 104 7.08 15.30 -12.38
N GLU A 105 6.74 15.61 -13.63
CA GLU A 105 7.30 16.75 -14.37
C GLU A 105 6.98 18.09 -13.68
N LYS A 106 5.76 18.26 -13.14
CA LYS A 106 5.32 19.48 -12.46
C LYS A 106 5.81 19.60 -11.01
N PHE A 107 6.02 18.48 -10.35
CA PHE A 107 6.40 18.39 -8.94
C PHE A 107 7.60 17.44 -8.77
N PRO A 108 8.77 17.76 -9.36
CA PRO A 108 9.92 16.85 -9.34
C PRO A 108 10.49 16.61 -7.94
N GLN A 109 10.11 17.44 -6.97
CA GLN A 109 10.48 17.29 -5.56
C GLN A 109 9.61 16.29 -4.79
N ALA A 110 8.50 15.77 -5.38
CA ALA A 110 7.65 14.80 -4.72
C ALA A 110 8.31 13.42 -4.75
N ASP A 111 8.50 12.81 -3.58
CA ASP A 111 9.08 11.47 -3.44
C ASP A 111 8.03 10.37 -3.58
N ILE A 112 6.79 10.68 -3.21
CA ILE A 112 5.64 9.78 -3.26
C ILE A 112 4.49 10.50 -3.96
N LEU A 113 3.82 9.82 -4.89
CA LEU A 113 2.60 10.31 -5.53
C LEU A 113 1.45 9.35 -5.19
N GLN A 114 0.33 9.90 -4.71
CA GLN A 114 -0.92 9.17 -4.53
C GLN A 114 -2.02 9.82 -5.35
N PRO A 115 -2.54 9.17 -6.39
CA PRO A 115 -3.71 9.65 -7.13
C PRO A 115 -5.00 9.42 -6.35
N GLY A 116 -6.10 9.91 -6.89
CA GLY A 116 -7.44 9.57 -6.43
C GLY A 116 -7.73 8.08 -6.65
N VAL A 117 -8.37 7.46 -5.65
CA VAL A 117 -8.63 6.02 -5.62
C VAL A 117 -10.12 5.75 -5.51
N GLN A 118 -10.65 4.95 -6.43
CA GLN A 118 -11.97 4.34 -6.36
C GLN A 118 -11.89 2.96 -5.70
N ILE A 119 -12.88 2.60 -4.91
CA ILE A 119 -12.97 1.26 -4.32
C ILE A 119 -13.89 0.39 -5.16
N ILE A 120 -13.41 -0.83 -5.48
CA ILE A 120 -14.17 -1.82 -6.23
C ILE A 120 -14.32 -3.13 -5.44
N ASP A 121 -15.37 -3.89 -5.73
CA ASP A 121 -15.58 -5.24 -5.17
C ASP A 121 -14.83 -6.31 -5.99
N SER A 122 -15.00 -7.58 -5.61
CA SER A 122 -14.44 -8.74 -6.31
C SER A 122 -14.88 -8.89 -7.77
N GLN A 123 -15.92 -8.17 -8.19
CA GLN A 123 -16.46 -8.16 -9.55
C GLN A 123 -16.13 -6.87 -10.31
N GLY A 124 -15.29 -5.99 -9.75
CA GLY A 124 -14.91 -4.72 -10.36
C GLY A 124 -15.97 -3.61 -10.25
N ARG A 125 -17.05 -3.80 -9.49
CA ARG A 125 -18.10 -2.78 -9.32
C ARG A 125 -17.73 -1.80 -8.22
N ALA A 126 -17.98 -0.51 -8.44
CA ALA A 126 -17.73 0.52 -7.45
C ALA A 126 -18.54 0.28 -6.16
N VAL A 127 -17.86 0.30 -5.03
CA VAL A 127 -18.45 0.11 -3.70
C VAL A 127 -17.93 1.14 -2.70
N SER A 128 -18.58 1.24 -1.55
CA SER A 128 -18.12 2.05 -0.43
C SER A 128 -18.15 1.22 0.84
N THR A 129 -17.00 1.09 1.49
CA THR A 129 -16.92 0.43 2.81
C THR A 129 -16.82 1.46 3.92
N LEU A 130 -17.12 1.04 5.16
CA LEU A 130 -16.97 1.91 6.33
C LEU A 130 -15.51 2.38 6.48
N THR A 131 -14.55 1.48 6.32
CA THR A 131 -13.12 1.78 6.41
C THR A 131 -12.71 2.83 5.38
N ASP A 132 -13.15 2.68 4.12
CA ASP A 132 -12.80 3.62 3.06
C ASP A 132 -13.53 4.97 3.21
N SER A 133 -14.73 4.96 3.78
CA SER A 133 -15.43 6.18 4.16
C SER A 133 -14.68 6.96 5.25
N ILE A 134 -14.13 6.26 6.24
CA ILE A 134 -13.27 6.87 7.28
C ILE A 134 -11.98 7.41 6.64
N LYS A 135 -11.29 6.63 5.79
CA LYS A 135 -10.10 7.12 5.06
C LYS A 135 -10.39 8.40 4.30
N ARG A 136 -11.50 8.47 3.57
CA ARG A 136 -11.92 9.66 2.81
C ARG A 136 -12.18 10.89 3.69
N VAL A 137 -12.67 10.69 4.92
CA VAL A 137 -12.93 11.79 5.86
C VAL A 137 -11.64 12.33 6.47
N VAL A 138 -10.66 11.46 6.75
CA VAL A 138 -9.41 11.84 7.43
C VAL A 138 -8.31 12.28 6.47
N MET A 139 -8.36 11.85 5.21
CA MET A 139 -7.44 12.27 4.16
C MET A 139 -7.60 13.78 3.90
N PRO A 140 -6.51 14.52 3.68
CA PRO A 140 -6.58 15.94 3.32
C PRO A 140 -7.44 16.15 2.07
N ARG A 141 -8.38 17.10 2.15
CA ARG A 141 -9.25 17.44 1.02
C ARG A 141 -8.57 18.44 0.12
N THR A 142 -8.49 18.10 -1.15
CA THR A 142 -7.93 19.01 -2.17
C THR A 142 -8.73 18.93 -3.46
N ARG A 143 -8.71 20.04 -4.24
CA ARG A 143 -9.24 20.11 -5.61
C ARG A 143 -8.13 20.17 -6.66
N GLN A 144 -6.89 20.31 -6.22
CA GLN A 144 -5.69 20.40 -7.04
C GLN A 144 -4.60 19.53 -6.40
N PRO A 145 -3.55 19.12 -7.12
CA PRO A 145 -2.43 18.42 -6.53
C PRO A 145 -1.87 19.19 -5.34
N LEU A 146 -1.71 18.50 -4.19
CA LEU A 146 -1.30 19.07 -2.92
C LEU A 146 -0.04 18.37 -2.43
N LEU A 147 1.07 19.11 -2.34
CA LEU A 147 2.32 18.61 -1.79
C LEU A 147 2.29 18.69 -0.26
N LEU A 148 2.57 17.58 0.38
CA LEU A 148 2.56 17.39 1.83
C LEU A 148 3.92 16.88 2.29
N SER A 149 4.41 17.33 3.45
CA SER A 149 5.69 16.89 4.01
C SER A 149 5.76 17.10 5.52
N GLY A 150 6.86 16.66 6.13
CA GLY A 150 7.22 16.95 7.50
C GLY A 150 6.24 16.44 8.55
N GLU A 151 6.24 17.10 9.72
CA GLU A 151 5.47 16.67 10.90
C GLU A 151 3.96 16.59 10.65
N GLU A 152 3.40 17.48 9.84
CA GLU A 152 1.95 17.51 9.60
C GLU A 152 1.49 16.29 8.82
N LEU A 153 2.22 15.90 7.77
CA LEU A 153 1.95 14.68 7.00
C LEU A 153 2.13 13.45 7.90
N ALA A 154 3.24 13.34 8.60
CA ALA A 154 3.51 12.22 9.50
C ALA A 154 2.42 12.09 10.60
N ALA A 155 2.00 13.20 11.19
CA ALA A 155 0.94 13.21 12.22
C ALA A 155 -0.42 12.77 11.64
N SER A 156 -0.74 13.19 10.41
CA SER A 156 -1.95 12.79 9.72
C SER A 156 -1.99 11.28 9.48
N LEU A 157 -0.92 10.71 8.92
CA LEU A 157 -0.81 9.27 8.63
C LEU A 157 -0.78 8.42 9.90
N LEU A 158 -0.04 8.84 10.92
CA LEU A 158 0.04 8.11 12.19
C LEU A 158 -1.26 8.21 13.04
N LYS A 159 -2.09 9.18 12.77
CA LYS A 159 -3.44 9.26 13.34
C LYS A 159 -4.39 8.29 12.65
N ALA A 160 -4.29 8.20 11.33
CA ALA A 160 -5.14 7.38 10.48
C ALA A 160 -4.41 7.11 9.16
N ASP A 161 -4.01 5.88 8.92
CA ASP A 161 -3.45 5.49 7.64
C ASP A 161 -4.53 5.57 6.55
N TRP A 162 -4.52 6.67 5.80
CA TRP A 162 -5.43 6.91 4.68
C TRP A 162 -4.82 6.56 3.32
N LEU A 163 -3.60 6.02 3.29
CA LEU A 163 -2.95 5.62 2.05
C LEU A 163 -3.63 4.39 1.43
N TYR A 164 -3.50 4.31 0.12
CA TYR A 164 -3.79 3.12 -0.66
C TYR A 164 -2.47 2.64 -1.28
N TRP A 165 -1.74 1.82 -0.55
CA TRP A 165 -0.39 1.39 -0.88
C TRP A 165 -0.19 1.01 -2.35
N PRO A 166 -1.03 0.15 -2.97
CA PRO A 166 -0.81 -0.26 -4.35
C PRO A 166 -1.00 0.85 -5.38
N SER A 167 -1.59 1.99 -4.99
CA SER A 167 -1.76 3.16 -5.87
C SER A 167 -0.59 4.13 -5.82
N LEU A 168 0.39 3.89 -4.94
CA LEU A 168 1.51 4.81 -4.76
C LEU A 168 2.55 4.63 -5.87
N THR A 169 3.02 5.76 -6.40
CA THR A 169 4.25 5.80 -7.21
C THR A 169 5.31 6.53 -6.41
N PHE A 170 6.53 5.99 -6.43
CA PHE A 170 7.66 6.50 -5.69
C PHE A 170 8.76 6.98 -6.63
N ARG A 171 9.51 8.00 -6.23
CA ARG A 171 10.84 8.19 -6.77
C ARG A 171 11.69 6.99 -6.34
N ARG A 172 12.38 6.38 -7.31
CA ARG A 172 13.22 5.19 -7.05
C ARG A 172 14.24 5.45 -5.94
N GLU A 173 14.87 6.62 -5.96
CA GLU A 173 15.87 7.01 -4.96
C GLU A 173 15.31 6.94 -3.52
N ALA A 174 14.07 7.38 -3.30
CA ALA A 174 13.41 7.32 -2.00
C ALA A 174 13.16 5.87 -1.54
N LEU A 175 12.77 4.97 -2.45
CA LEU A 175 12.60 3.55 -2.14
C LEU A 175 13.93 2.85 -1.83
N VAL A 176 14.94 3.05 -2.67
CA VAL A 176 16.23 2.35 -2.53
C VAL A 176 16.98 2.82 -1.27
N SER A 177 16.83 4.09 -0.88
CA SER A 177 17.46 4.63 0.34
C SER A 177 16.71 4.26 1.62
N THR A 178 15.50 3.71 1.52
CA THR A 178 14.64 3.41 2.68
C THR A 178 14.22 1.92 2.67
N PRO A 179 14.97 1.03 3.33
CA PRO A 179 14.62 -0.39 3.37
C PRO A 179 13.34 -0.64 4.20
N PHE A 180 12.64 -1.73 3.89
CA PHE A 180 11.55 -2.19 4.74
C PHE A 180 12.05 -2.54 6.14
N ARG A 181 11.26 -2.20 7.15
CA ARG A 181 11.60 -2.53 8.54
C ARG A 181 11.32 -3.99 8.83
N PRO A 182 12.34 -4.78 9.27
CA PRO A 182 12.10 -6.17 9.62
C PRO A 182 11.13 -6.30 10.79
N GLY A 183 10.29 -7.33 10.75
CA GLY A 183 9.34 -7.66 11.81
C GLY A 183 7.97 -6.96 11.72
N PHE A 184 7.70 -6.20 10.65
CA PHE A 184 6.43 -5.49 10.47
C PHE A 184 5.71 -5.80 9.14
N PRO A 185 5.53 -7.06 8.74
CA PRO A 185 5.03 -7.39 7.40
C PRO A 185 3.62 -6.86 7.10
N ILE A 186 2.79 -6.63 8.11
CA ILE A 186 1.40 -6.19 7.94
C ILE A 186 1.25 -4.66 7.88
N ILE A 187 2.22 -3.92 8.45
CA ILE A 187 2.22 -2.44 8.49
C ILE A 187 3.48 -1.88 7.80
N GLN A 188 4.14 -2.70 6.97
CA GLN A 188 5.38 -2.34 6.29
C GLN A 188 5.24 -1.14 5.34
N ASP A 189 4.07 -1.00 4.72
CA ASP A 189 3.68 0.09 3.85
C ASP A 189 3.70 1.45 4.59
N LEU A 190 2.93 1.56 5.66
CA LEU A 190 2.93 2.77 6.48
C LEU A 190 4.32 3.03 7.08
N ALA A 191 5.04 1.98 7.50
CA ALA A 191 6.37 2.10 8.08
C ALA A 191 7.36 2.71 7.08
N LEU A 192 7.39 2.21 5.85
CA LEU A 192 8.23 2.73 4.78
C LEU A 192 7.92 4.19 4.46
N VAL A 193 6.63 4.53 4.29
CA VAL A 193 6.23 5.91 3.98
C VAL A 193 6.61 6.87 5.12
N ILE A 194 6.41 6.48 6.37
CA ILE A 194 6.80 7.30 7.53
C ILE A 194 8.33 7.48 7.59
N ASP A 195 9.11 6.47 7.22
CA ASP A 195 10.57 6.58 7.18
C ASP A 195 11.06 7.50 6.06
N ILE A 196 10.46 7.43 4.87
CA ILE A 196 10.73 8.39 3.78
C ILE A 196 10.42 9.83 4.25
N ILE A 197 9.26 10.05 4.87
CA ILE A 197 8.87 11.38 5.38
C ILE A 197 9.84 11.83 6.48
N ALA A 198 10.22 10.95 7.38
CA ALA A 198 11.15 11.27 8.47
C ALA A 198 12.56 11.61 7.98
N ALA A 199 12.96 11.10 6.81
CA ALA A 199 14.19 11.46 6.12
C ALA A 199 14.11 12.78 5.32
N GLY A 200 12.97 13.48 5.35
CA GLY A 200 12.74 14.74 4.65
C GLY A 200 11.92 14.62 3.37
N GLY A 201 11.46 13.41 3.05
CA GLY A 201 10.64 13.16 1.87
C GLY A 201 9.24 13.76 1.93
N SER A 202 8.60 13.83 0.76
CA SER A 202 7.31 14.48 0.55
C SER A 202 6.33 13.57 -0.21
N LEU A 203 5.04 13.84 -0.03
CA LEU A 203 3.95 13.15 -0.71
C LEU A 203 3.09 14.16 -1.48
N LEU A 204 2.89 13.90 -2.77
CA LEU A 204 1.95 14.62 -3.61
C LEU A 204 0.62 13.86 -3.64
N LEU A 205 -0.42 14.46 -3.08
CA LEU A 205 -1.78 13.95 -3.14
C LEU A 205 -2.50 14.58 -4.33
N ASP A 206 -2.97 13.74 -5.26
CA ASP A 206 -3.72 14.19 -6.44
C ASP A 206 -5.19 13.75 -6.35
N PRO A 207 -6.16 14.65 -6.54
CA PRO A 207 -7.58 14.30 -6.47
C PRO A 207 -8.10 13.56 -7.71
N HIS A 208 -7.33 13.51 -8.81
CA HIS A 208 -7.76 12.84 -10.05
C HIS A 208 -7.85 11.33 -9.87
N MET A 209 -9.04 10.78 -10.15
CA MET A 209 -9.34 9.35 -9.94
C MET A 209 -8.83 8.53 -11.12
N CYS A 210 -7.68 7.88 -10.96
CA CYS A 210 -7.09 7.02 -11.98
C CYS A 210 -6.63 5.65 -11.47
N PHE A 211 -7.07 5.25 -10.28
CA PHE A 211 -6.78 3.96 -9.69
C PHE A 211 -8.02 3.35 -9.04
N SER A 212 -8.21 2.03 -9.15
CA SER A 212 -9.26 1.27 -8.50
C SER A 212 -8.66 0.22 -7.56
N TYR A 213 -8.91 0.39 -6.27
CA TYR A 213 -8.47 -0.50 -5.22
C TYR A 213 -9.53 -1.57 -4.96
N ARG A 214 -9.15 -2.85 -5.09
CA ARG A 214 -10.08 -3.97 -4.92
C ARG A 214 -10.19 -4.39 -3.47
N ARG A 215 -11.43 -4.63 -3.04
CA ARG A 215 -11.78 -5.21 -1.73
C ARG A 215 -12.39 -6.58 -1.92
N HIS A 216 -11.74 -7.61 -1.37
CA HIS A 216 -12.24 -8.98 -1.33
C HIS A 216 -11.78 -9.67 -0.04
N GLU A 217 -12.41 -10.79 0.31
CA GLU A 217 -12.19 -11.48 1.60
C GLU A 217 -10.80 -12.14 1.68
N GLU A 218 -10.22 -12.52 0.56
CA GLU A 218 -8.93 -13.23 0.46
C GLU A 218 -7.71 -12.29 0.50
N SER A 219 -7.91 -10.98 0.58
CA SER A 219 -6.79 -10.02 0.64
C SER A 219 -5.95 -10.24 1.90
N ALA A 220 -4.62 -10.05 1.79
CA ALA A 220 -3.67 -10.22 2.90
C ALA A 220 -4.05 -9.39 4.15
N SER A 221 -4.67 -8.23 3.95
CA SER A 221 -5.18 -7.38 5.04
C SER A 221 -6.44 -7.93 5.72
N SER A 222 -7.25 -8.72 5.01
CA SER A 222 -8.49 -9.29 5.54
C SER A 222 -8.23 -10.58 6.34
N THR A 223 -7.32 -11.43 5.88
CA THR A 223 -7.02 -12.73 6.51
C THR A 223 -6.37 -12.59 7.89
N SER A 224 -5.63 -11.52 8.17
CA SER A 224 -4.92 -11.29 9.43
C SER A 224 -5.71 -10.50 10.48
N LEU A 225 -7.01 -10.23 10.25
CA LEU A 225 -7.83 -9.41 11.17
C LEU A 225 -8.07 -10.06 12.54
N PHE A 226 -8.23 -11.38 12.59
CA PHE A 226 -8.63 -12.11 13.80
C PHE A 226 -7.52 -12.96 14.42
N ASP A 227 -6.37 -13.14 13.76
CA ASP A 227 -5.26 -13.95 14.29
C ASP A 227 -4.42 -13.24 15.37
N GLY A 228 -4.75 -12.01 15.66
CA GLY A 228 -4.11 -11.19 16.69
C GLY A 228 -2.74 -10.60 16.31
N ARG A 229 -2.08 -11.13 15.29
CA ARG A 229 -0.75 -10.69 14.84
C ARG A 229 -0.76 -9.26 14.32
N ARG A 230 -1.80 -8.87 13.58
CA ARG A 230 -1.96 -7.52 13.05
C ARG A 230 -1.88 -6.46 14.15
N PHE A 231 -2.77 -6.52 15.12
CA PHE A 231 -2.84 -5.50 16.19
C PHE A 231 -1.62 -5.53 17.14
N ALA A 232 -0.97 -6.68 17.30
CA ALA A 232 0.29 -6.77 18.03
C ALA A 232 1.42 -6.05 17.28
N GLY A 233 1.54 -6.29 15.98
CA GLY A 233 2.49 -5.61 15.09
C GLY A 233 2.25 -4.11 15.05
N GLU A 234 0.99 -3.68 14.88
CA GLU A 234 0.62 -2.26 14.91
C GLU A 234 1.04 -1.57 16.21
N ARG A 235 0.78 -2.15 17.39
CA ARG A 235 1.21 -1.57 18.67
C ARG A 235 2.73 -1.38 18.76
N THR A 236 3.48 -2.41 18.34
CA THR A 236 4.94 -2.37 18.38
C THR A 236 5.47 -1.30 17.43
N TYR A 237 4.91 -1.22 16.21
CA TYR A 237 5.28 -0.21 15.24
C TYR A 237 4.94 1.21 15.73
N PHE A 238 3.72 1.47 16.22
CA PHE A 238 3.35 2.80 16.71
C PHE A 238 4.21 3.27 17.89
N ALA A 239 4.64 2.36 18.77
CA ALA A 239 5.59 2.68 19.81
C ALA A 239 6.97 3.08 19.26
N LEU A 240 7.43 2.38 18.19
CA LEU A 240 8.65 2.72 17.47
C LEU A 240 8.51 4.06 16.75
N ALA A 241 7.44 4.26 15.99
CA ALA A 241 7.15 5.50 15.28
C ALA A 241 7.13 6.71 16.22
N ALA A 242 6.50 6.58 17.40
CA ALA A 242 6.51 7.64 18.41
C ALA A 242 7.92 8.00 18.88
N ARG A 243 8.85 7.05 18.95
CA ARG A 243 10.26 7.32 19.29
C ARG A 243 10.99 8.03 18.15
N ILE A 244 10.78 7.58 16.90
CA ILE A 244 11.37 8.19 15.70
C ILE A 244 10.92 9.65 15.60
N MET A 245 9.61 9.90 15.69
CA MET A 245 9.05 11.25 15.60
C MET A 245 9.61 12.18 16.68
N ARG A 246 9.81 11.71 17.92
CA ARG A 246 10.45 12.52 18.96
C ARG A 246 11.91 12.86 18.67
N ARG A 247 12.68 11.91 18.10
CA ARG A 247 14.07 12.17 17.70
C ARG A 247 14.17 13.25 16.63
N ASN A 248 13.16 13.34 15.74
CA ASN A 248 13.06 14.40 14.74
C ASN A 248 12.49 15.71 15.29
N GLY A 249 12.17 15.79 16.60
CA GLY A 249 11.51 16.96 17.19
C GLY A 249 10.01 17.08 16.87
N TRP A 250 9.40 16.07 16.27
CA TRP A 250 8.01 16.04 15.81
C TRP A 250 7.07 15.57 16.91
N HIS A 251 6.71 16.49 17.79
CA HIS A 251 5.93 16.17 18.98
C HIS A 251 4.44 15.88 18.70
N ARG A 252 3.87 16.50 17.65
CA ARG A 252 2.48 16.25 17.23
C ARG A 252 2.36 14.84 16.62
N ALA A 253 3.28 14.48 15.72
CA ALA A 253 3.36 13.16 15.11
C ALA A 253 3.62 12.06 16.16
N ALA A 254 4.51 12.30 17.13
CA ALA A 254 4.76 11.39 18.24
C ALA A 254 3.52 11.15 19.11
N ARG A 255 2.70 12.20 19.35
CA ARG A 255 1.42 12.05 20.07
C ARG A 255 0.38 11.30 19.23
N ALA A 256 0.32 11.54 17.90
CA ALA A 256 -0.56 10.82 16.99
C ALA A 256 -0.24 9.32 16.99
N ALA A 257 1.04 8.95 16.86
CA ALA A 257 1.50 7.56 16.95
C ALA A 257 1.11 6.91 18.28
N LYS A 258 1.36 7.57 19.42
CA LYS A 258 0.97 7.02 20.73
C LYS A 258 -0.53 6.77 20.86
N ARG A 259 -1.35 7.65 20.28
CA ARG A 259 -2.80 7.53 20.37
C ARG A 259 -3.37 6.52 19.38
N HIS A 260 -2.79 6.41 18.20
CA HIS A 260 -3.26 5.58 17.05
C HIS A 260 -4.78 5.34 17.05
N THR A 261 -5.53 6.46 17.13
CA THR A 261 -6.95 6.47 17.49
C THR A 261 -7.83 5.69 16.52
N ILE A 262 -7.55 5.76 15.22
CA ILE A 262 -8.35 5.04 14.21
C ILE A 262 -8.09 3.54 14.26
N SER A 263 -6.85 3.10 14.47
CA SER A 263 -6.54 1.67 14.66
C SER A 263 -7.27 1.10 15.89
N ARG A 264 -7.34 1.85 16.99
CA ARG A 264 -8.11 1.46 18.18
C ARG A 264 -9.62 1.43 17.92
N ALA A 265 -10.15 2.43 17.21
CA ALA A 265 -11.56 2.45 16.82
C ALA A 265 -11.91 1.28 15.92
N HIS A 266 -11.00 0.90 15.00
CA HIS A 266 -11.17 -0.29 14.17
C HIS A 266 -11.17 -1.57 15.03
N ALA A 267 -10.21 -1.74 15.96
CA ALA A 267 -10.22 -2.86 16.89
C ALA A 267 -11.53 -2.95 17.70
N LEU A 268 -12.05 -1.80 18.15
CA LEU A 268 -13.32 -1.73 18.86
C LEU A 268 -14.52 -2.18 17.99
N SER A 269 -14.52 -1.81 16.70
CA SER A 269 -15.58 -2.22 15.77
C SER A 269 -15.60 -3.72 15.47
N LEU A 270 -14.47 -4.41 15.62
CA LEU A 270 -14.33 -5.86 15.43
C LEU A 270 -14.70 -6.67 16.67
N LEU A 271 -14.70 -6.06 17.85
CA LEU A 271 -14.93 -6.73 19.13
C LEU A 271 -16.29 -7.47 19.20
N PRO A 272 -17.44 -6.92 18.74
CA PRO A 272 -18.71 -7.63 18.72
C PRO A 272 -18.66 -8.92 17.88
N THR A 273 -17.94 -8.90 16.76
CA THR A 273 -17.79 -10.09 15.89
C THR A 273 -16.94 -11.16 16.56
N ALA A 274 -15.82 -10.78 17.21
CA ALA A 274 -14.98 -11.71 17.96
C ALA A 274 -15.75 -12.35 19.13
N LEU A 275 -16.57 -11.58 19.83
CA LEU A 275 -17.44 -12.08 20.90
C LEU A 275 -18.49 -13.07 20.39
N ARG A 276 -19.16 -12.78 19.27
CA ARG A 276 -20.12 -13.70 18.66
C ARG A 276 -19.49 -15.01 18.20
N ARG A 277 -18.23 -14.95 17.71
CA ARG A 277 -17.45 -16.12 17.32
C ARG A 277 -16.88 -16.92 18.51
N GLN A 278 -17.04 -16.41 19.73
CA GLN A 278 -16.46 -16.98 20.96
C GLN A 278 -14.92 -17.15 20.86
N ASP A 279 -14.25 -16.32 20.05
CA ASP A 279 -12.81 -16.34 19.88
C ASP A 279 -12.12 -15.55 21.01
N SER A 280 -11.77 -16.28 22.07
CA SER A 280 -11.14 -15.69 23.26
C SER A 280 -9.79 -15.03 22.96
N THR A 281 -9.03 -15.56 21.97
CA THR A 281 -7.74 -15.01 21.56
C THR A 281 -7.92 -13.67 20.86
N ALA A 282 -8.85 -13.60 19.89
CA ALA A 282 -9.19 -12.35 19.23
C ALA A 282 -9.72 -11.31 20.21
N VAL A 283 -10.65 -11.67 21.11
CA VAL A 283 -11.18 -10.77 22.14
C VAL A 283 -10.08 -10.19 23.00
N ARG A 284 -9.16 -11.03 23.50
CA ARG A 284 -8.03 -10.59 24.34
C ARG A 284 -7.12 -9.63 23.58
N THR A 285 -6.79 -9.94 22.32
CA THR A 285 -5.88 -9.14 21.50
C THR A 285 -6.48 -7.77 21.16
N LEU A 286 -7.75 -7.75 20.75
CA LEU A 286 -8.50 -6.52 20.45
C LEU A 286 -8.60 -5.64 21.71
N THR A 287 -9.00 -6.21 22.86
CA THR A 287 -9.10 -5.49 24.13
C THR A 287 -7.76 -4.90 24.56
N THR A 288 -6.68 -5.68 24.45
CA THR A 288 -5.33 -5.21 24.75
C THR A 288 -4.95 -4.04 23.84
N HIS A 289 -5.28 -4.10 22.54
CA HIS A 289 -4.98 -3.03 21.60
C HIS A 289 -5.80 -1.75 21.90
N ILE A 290 -7.07 -1.89 22.23
CA ILE A 290 -7.96 -0.77 22.60
C ILE A 290 -7.45 -0.05 23.86
N LEU A 291 -6.97 -0.79 24.86
CA LEU A 291 -6.56 -0.26 26.17
C LEU A 291 -5.06 0.07 26.28
N ALA A 292 -4.24 -0.27 25.29
CA ALA A 292 -2.79 0.01 25.31
C ALA A 292 -2.50 1.50 25.53
N ARG A 293 -1.61 1.86 26.45
CA ARG A 293 -1.22 3.24 26.79
C ARG A 293 0.12 3.62 26.17
#